data_81abd5202b2b707317d0932d2f8fef67
#
_entry.id   81abd5202b2b707317d0932d2f8fef67
#
_cell.length_a   1.000
_cell.length_b   1.000
_cell.length_c   1.000
_cell.angle_alpha   90.00
_cell.angle_beta   90.00
_cell.angle_gamma   90.00
#
_symmetry.space_group_name_H-M   'P 1'
#
loop_
_entity.id
_entity.type
_entity.pdbx_description
1 polymer ?
#
loop_
_entity_poly.entity_id
_entity_poly.type
_entity_poly.pdbx_seq_one_letter_code
_entity_poly.pdbx_strand_id
1 'polypeptide(L)'
;MYLVWCFFIYLVCGISAIFENEITLKCKGKTFKNVTLTAYYPDYTNSDQENGYQDLKGKKLRTLQDYIDNRADFVTLAMDEKLSIPYGTRVCIPELNEHFGHRILLEVRDTSYELTGTGYNRADICVRSEIDSYDINVNRFVTLVLV
;
A
#
# COMPACT_ATOMS: atom_id res chain seq x y z
N MET A 1 -23.16 18.32 -39.89
CA MET A 1 -21.81 18.78 -39.51
C MET A 1 -21.58 18.87 -38.00
N TYR A 2 -22.58 19.19 -37.20
CA TYR A 2 -22.45 19.28 -35.71
C TYR A 2 -22.34 17.93 -34.99
N LEU A 3 -22.93 16.86 -35.50
CA LEU A 3 -22.91 15.52 -34.91
C LEU A 3 -21.51 14.86 -34.93
N VAL A 4 -20.73 15.13 -35.98
CA VAL A 4 -19.37 14.56 -36.12
C VAL A 4 -18.38 15.21 -35.13
N TRP A 5 -18.57 16.49 -34.82
CA TRP A 5 -17.72 17.20 -33.83
C TRP A 5 -17.94 16.72 -32.40
N CYS A 6 -19.19 16.40 -32.02
CA CYS A 6 -19.49 15.87 -30.70
C CYS A 6 -18.83 14.47 -30.47
N PHE A 7 -18.83 13.62 -31.50
CA PHE A 7 -18.17 12.31 -31.40
C PHE A 7 -16.65 12.42 -31.22
N PHE A 8 -16.01 13.38 -31.90
CA PHE A 8 -14.56 13.61 -31.74
C PHE A 8 -14.20 14.13 -30.35
N ILE A 9 -15.00 15.01 -29.77
CA ILE A 9 -14.77 15.55 -28.42
C ILE A 9 -14.89 14.43 -27.36
N TYR A 10 -15.88 13.55 -27.47
CA TYR A 10 -16.03 12.41 -26.56
C TYR A 10 -14.90 11.40 -26.70
N LEU A 11 -14.41 11.16 -27.90
CA LEU A 11 -13.29 10.24 -28.14
C LEU A 11 -11.99 10.77 -27.54
N VAL A 12 -11.68 12.04 -27.71
CA VAL A 12 -10.47 12.68 -27.17
C VAL A 12 -10.51 12.75 -25.65
N CYS A 13 -11.67 13.06 -25.06
CA CYS A 13 -11.84 13.14 -23.60
C CYS A 13 -11.70 11.74 -22.96
N GLY A 14 -12.26 10.70 -23.59
CA GLY A 14 -12.12 9.32 -23.12
C GLY A 14 -10.67 8.82 -23.13
N ILE A 15 -9.91 9.13 -24.19
CA ILE A 15 -8.50 8.73 -24.32
C ILE A 15 -7.64 9.45 -23.27
N SER A 16 -7.87 10.73 -23.01
CA SER A 16 -7.13 11.49 -21.99
C SER A 16 -7.34 10.93 -20.57
N ALA A 17 -8.58 10.61 -20.21
CA ALA A 17 -8.91 10.05 -18.91
C ALA A 17 -8.27 8.66 -18.67
N ILE A 18 -8.23 7.80 -19.70
CA ILE A 18 -7.59 6.49 -19.63
C ILE A 18 -6.06 6.66 -19.47
N PHE A 19 -5.46 7.57 -20.18
CA PHE A 19 -4.03 7.83 -20.14
C PHE A 19 -3.57 8.41 -18.79
N GLU A 20 -4.32 9.33 -18.20
CA GLU A 20 -4.04 9.87 -16.85
C GLU A 20 -4.15 8.79 -15.78
N ASN A 21 -5.13 7.89 -15.87
CA ASN A 21 -5.31 6.81 -14.91
C ASN A 21 -4.15 5.80 -14.96
N GLU A 22 -3.67 5.43 -16.16
CA GLU A 22 -2.48 4.57 -16.30
C GLU A 22 -1.21 5.21 -15.72
N ILE A 23 -1.01 6.51 -15.86
CA ILE A 23 0.16 7.22 -15.33
C ILE A 23 0.13 7.25 -13.80
N THR A 24 -1.04 7.41 -13.19
CA THR A 24 -1.19 7.48 -11.72
C THR A 24 -0.99 6.13 -11.03
N LEU A 25 -1.23 5.01 -11.72
CA LEU A 25 -1.05 3.67 -11.15
C LEU A 25 0.39 3.17 -11.20
N LYS A 26 1.25 3.76 -12.06
CA LYS A 26 2.65 3.35 -12.23
C LYS A 26 3.52 3.79 -11.05
N CYS A 27 4.35 2.87 -10.59
CA CYS A 27 5.37 3.13 -9.58
C CYS A 27 6.70 3.52 -10.23
N LYS A 28 7.39 4.53 -9.65
CA LYS A 28 8.73 4.95 -10.07
C LYS A 28 9.66 4.96 -8.86
N GLY A 29 10.79 4.29 -8.95
CA GLY A 29 11.77 4.21 -7.89
C GLY A 29 12.59 2.93 -7.91
N LYS A 30 13.26 2.64 -6.81
CA LYS A 30 14.06 1.41 -6.67
C LYS A 30 13.12 0.20 -6.50
N THR A 31 13.20 -0.73 -7.44
CA THR A 31 12.25 -1.84 -7.59
C THR A 31 12.82 -3.16 -7.08
N PHE A 32 12.02 -3.88 -6.30
CA PHE A 32 12.26 -5.24 -5.81
C PHE A 32 11.11 -6.13 -6.26
N LYS A 33 11.44 -7.23 -6.94
CA LYS A 33 10.46 -8.19 -7.45
C LYS A 33 10.33 -9.41 -6.54
N ASN A 34 9.19 -10.11 -6.65
CA ASN A 34 8.91 -11.33 -5.87
C ASN A 34 9.00 -11.11 -4.35
N VAL A 35 8.55 -9.96 -3.90
CA VAL A 35 8.43 -9.66 -2.47
C VAL A 35 7.18 -10.34 -1.92
N THR A 36 7.31 -11.11 -0.85
CA THR A 36 6.17 -11.69 -0.15
C THR A 36 5.46 -10.58 0.63
N LEU A 37 4.25 -10.23 0.20
CA LEU A 37 3.36 -9.36 0.97
C LEU A 37 2.49 -10.23 1.86
N THR A 38 2.42 -9.90 3.14
CA THR A 38 1.48 -10.49 4.11
C THR A 38 0.77 -9.38 4.87
N ALA A 39 -0.35 -9.71 5.50
CA ALA A 39 -1.12 -8.74 6.26
C ALA A 39 -0.95 -8.95 7.76
N TYR A 40 -0.97 -7.85 8.52
CA TYR A 40 -1.10 -7.84 9.97
C TYR A 40 -2.17 -6.82 10.39
N TYR A 41 -2.66 -6.90 11.59
CA TYR A 41 -3.73 -6.02 12.09
C TYR A 41 -3.49 -5.59 13.53
N PRO A 42 -4.03 -4.42 13.94
CA PRO A 42 -3.89 -3.93 15.29
C PRO A 42 -4.60 -4.84 16.29
N ASP A 43 -3.95 -5.20 17.39
CA ASP A 43 -4.56 -5.91 18.50
C ASP A 43 -4.95 -4.93 19.60
N TYR A 44 -6.26 -4.70 19.74
CA TYR A 44 -6.82 -3.85 20.80
C TYR A 44 -7.24 -4.64 22.05
N THR A 45 -7.13 -5.98 22.03
CA THR A 45 -7.67 -6.84 23.10
C THR A 45 -6.67 -7.10 24.21
N ASN A 46 -5.37 -6.90 23.96
CA ASN A 46 -4.30 -7.21 24.88
C ASN A 46 -3.78 -5.92 25.54
N SER A 47 -4.36 -5.56 26.70
CA SER A 47 -3.96 -4.39 27.50
C SER A 47 -2.50 -4.45 27.99
N ASP A 48 -1.86 -5.63 27.94
CA ASP A 48 -0.48 -5.84 28.37
C ASP A 48 0.55 -5.67 27.23
N GLN A 49 0.10 -5.58 25.98
CA GLN A 49 0.93 -5.20 24.85
C GLN A 49 0.76 -3.70 24.56
N GLU A 50 1.55 -2.89 25.23
CA GLU A 50 1.53 -1.42 25.08
C GLU A 50 1.66 -0.92 23.64
N ASN A 51 1.97 -1.79 22.66
CA ASN A 51 2.30 -1.41 21.28
C ASN A 51 1.51 -2.12 20.18
N GLY A 52 0.52 -2.96 20.49
CA GLY A 52 -0.20 -3.76 19.46
C GLY A 52 -1.02 -2.95 18.45
N TYR A 53 -1.16 -1.64 18.65
CA TYR A 53 -1.89 -0.69 17.78
C TYR A 53 -1.06 0.54 17.40
N GLN A 54 0.23 0.55 17.71
CA GLN A 54 1.14 1.67 17.46
C GLN A 54 2.31 1.25 16.57
N ASP A 55 2.79 2.20 15.80
CA ASP A 55 4.00 2.05 14.99
C ASP A 55 5.28 2.28 15.81
N LEU A 56 6.45 2.22 15.15
CA LEU A 56 7.77 2.39 15.77
C LEU A 56 7.95 3.72 16.54
N LYS A 57 7.16 4.73 16.25
CA LYS A 57 7.19 6.03 16.94
C LYS A 57 6.01 6.27 17.88
N GLY A 58 5.28 5.21 18.23
CA GLY A 58 4.12 5.29 19.12
C GLY A 58 2.90 5.96 18.48
N LYS A 59 2.85 6.07 17.15
CA LYS A 59 1.70 6.61 16.44
C LYS A 59 0.75 5.48 16.06
N LYS A 60 -0.56 5.79 16.03
CA LYS A 60 -1.58 4.85 15.62
C LYS A 60 -1.28 4.25 14.25
N LEU A 61 -1.38 2.93 14.14
CA LEU A 61 -1.31 2.21 12.87
C LEU A 61 -2.40 2.70 11.92
N ARG A 62 -2.07 2.86 10.64
CA ARG A 62 -2.99 3.26 9.56
C ARG A 62 -3.28 2.06 8.69
N THR A 63 -4.52 1.65 8.66
CA THR A 63 -4.95 0.44 7.97
C THR A 63 -5.29 0.71 6.50
N LEU A 64 -5.19 -0.32 5.67
CA LEU A 64 -5.61 -0.26 4.27
C LEU A 64 -7.08 0.17 4.15
N GLN A 65 -7.96 -0.36 4.98
CA GLN A 65 -9.38 -0.04 4.97
C GLN A 65 -9.64 1.43 5.36
N ASP A 66 -8.91 1.96 6.35
CA ASP A 66 -9.01 3.38 6.70
C ASP A 66 -8.56 4.29 5.54
N TYR A 67 -7.52 3.88 4.80
CA TYR A 67 -7.06 4.59 3.62
C TYR A 67 -8.11 4.58 2.49
N ILE A 68 -8.68 3.42 2.19
CA ILE A 68 -9.73 3.27 1.16
C ILE A 68 -10.99 4.07 1.53
N ASP A 69 -11.33 4.12 2.82
CA ASP A 69 -12.47 4.87 3.35
C ASP A 69 -12.18 6.40 3.49
N ASN A 70 -11.03 6.90 3.02
CA ASN A 70 -10.57 8.28 3.15
C ASN A 70 -10.43 8.77 4.61
N ARG A 71 -10.12 7.86 5.54
CA ARG A 71 -9.88 8.16 6.97
C ARG A 71 -8.41 8.16 7.36
N ALA A 72 -7.53 7.83 6.41
CA ALA A 72 -6.08 7.88 6.57
C ALA A 72 -5.41 8.38 5.29
N ASP A 73 -4.29 9.08 5.43
CA ASP A 73 -3.54 9.65 4.31
C ASP A 73 -2.51 8.68 3.73
N PHE A 74 -2.23 7.58 4.43
CA PHE A 74 -1.32 6.51 4.03
C PHE A 74 -1.69 5.22 4.75
N VAL A 75 -1.10 4.10 4.31
CA VAL A 75 -1.19 2.79 4.95
C VAL A 75 0.16 2.48 5.60
N THR A 76 0.15 2.00 6.85
CA THR A 76 1.37 1.55 7.53
C THR A 76 1.88 0.25 6.92
N LEU A 77 3.15 0.24 6.54
CA LEU A 77 3.88 -0.93 6.08
C LEU A 77 4.98 -1.26 7.08
N ALA A 78 5.10 -2.53 7.43
CA ALA A 78 6.19 -3.05 8.24
C ALA A 78 7.25 -3.72 7.34
N MET A 79 8.52 -3.46 7.62
CA MET A 79 9.67 -4.06 6.92
C MET A 79 10.78 -4.40 7.89
N ASP A 80 11.78 -5.13 7.41
CA ASP A 80 12.95 -5.53 8.20
C ASP A 80 13.72 -4.30 8.72
N GLU A 81 13.83 -4.18 10.04
CA GLU A 81 14.56 -3.08 10.70
C GLU A 81 16.03 -2.99 10.32
N LYS A 82 16.66 -4.14 9.98
CA LYS A 82 18.07 -4.21 9.59
C LYS A 82 18.38 -3.50 8.27
N LEU A 83 17.36 -3.20 7.47
CA LEU A 83 17.51 -2.41 6.25
C LEU A 83 17.82 -0.95 6.51
N SER A 84 17.60 -0.46 7.73
CA SER A 84 17.75 0.95 8.10
C SER A 84 17.00 1.91 7.16
N ILE A 85 15.83 1.50 6.69
CA ILE A 85 14.96 2.34 5.87
C ILE A 85 14.45 3.50 6.74
N PRO A 86 14.58 4.77 6.29
CA PRO A 86 14.08 5.91 7.06
C PRO A 86 12.59 5.77 7.34
N TYR A 87 12.17 6.07 8.57
CA TYR A 87 10.76 6.10 8.96
C TYR A 87 9.95 7.03 8.06
N GLY A 88 8.83 6.55 7.54
CA GLY A 88 7.98 7.28 6.61
C GLY A 88 8.42 7.18 5.14
N THR A 89 9.39 6.33 4.81
CA THR A 89 9.77 6.08 3.42
C THR A 89 8.55 5.57 2.65
N ARG A 90 8.27 6.21 1.52
CA ARG A 90 7.14 5.86 0.67
C ARG A 90 7.42 4.63 -0.15
N VAL A 91 6.41 3.78 -0.23
CA VAL A 91 6.43 2.54 -1.01
C VAL A 91 5.24 2.52 -1.95
N CYS A 92 5.46 2.04 -3.17
CA CYS A 92 4.43 1.83 -4.17
C CYS A 92 4.41 0.34 -4.54
N ILE A 93 3.22 -0.25 -4.57
CA ILE A 93 3.00 -1.65 -4.98
C ILE A 93 2.01 -1.63 -6.16
N PRO A 94 2.49 -1.87 -7.41
CA PRO A 94 1.64 -1.78 -8.61
C PRO A 94 0.42 -2.70 -8.54
N GLU A 95 0.58 -3.91 -8.01
CA GLU A 95 -0.48 -4.91 -7.91
C GLU A 95 -1.64 -4.44 -7.02
N LEU A 96 -1.36 -3.69 -5.95
CA LEU A 96 -2.40 -3.06 -5.12
C LEU A 96 -3.08 -1.91 -5.85
N ASN A 97 -2.31 -1.06 -6.54
CA ASN A 97 -2.85 0.05 -7.29
C ASN A 97 -3.82 -0.42 -8.39
N GLU A 98 -3.44 -1.48 -9.12
CA GLU A 98 -4.29 -2.10 -10.15
C GLU A 98 -5.57 -2.68 -9.55
N HIS A 99 -5.46 -3.40 -8.42
CA HIS A 99 -6.62 -4.02 -7.77
C HIS A 99 -7.63 -2.98 -7.29
N PHE A 100 -7.19 -1.91 -6.66
CA PHE A 100 -8.06 -0.86 -6.13
C PHE A 100 -8.42 0.25 -7.14
N GLY A 101 -7.79 0.24 -8.33
CA GLY A 101 -8.05 1.21 -9.39
C GLY A 101 -7.54 2.63 -9.10
N HIS A 102 -6.74 2.81 -8.05
CA HIS A 102 -6.08 4.06 -7.69
C HIS A 102 -4.81 3.80 -6.88
N ARG A 103 -3.96 4.81 -6.75
CA ARG A 103 -2.70 4.70 -6.02
C ARG A 103 -2.95 4.51 -4.53
N ILE A 104 -2.38 3.43 -3.97
CA ILE A 104 -2.33 3.19 -2.52
C ILE A 104 -1.01 3.74 -2.00
N LEU A 105 -1.06 4.76 -1.14
CA LEU A 105 0.12 5.33 -0.50
C LEU A 105 0.52 4.49 0.71
N LEU A 106 1.69 3.87 0.64
CA LEU A 106 2.26 3.09 1.72
C LEU A 106 3.45 3.83 2.32
N GLU A 107 3.63 3.76 3.64
CA GLU A 107 4.80 4.29 4.32
C GLU A 107 5.41 3.25 5.26
N VAL A 108 6.72 3.04 5.17
CA VAL A 108 7.47 2.18 6.10
C VAL A 108 7.53 2.87 7.45
N ARG A 109 6.75 2.39 8.42
CA ARG A 109 6.65 2.98 9.76
C ARG A 109 6.72 1.95 10.88
N ASP A 110 6.76 0.67 10.53
CA ASP A 110 6.71 -0.41 11.49
C ASP A 110 7.68 -1.55 11.16
N THR A 111 7.86 -2.44 12.09
CA THR A 111 8.64 -3.67 11.96
C THR A 111 8.01 -4.77 12.82
N SER A 112 8.44 -6.00 12.61
CA SER A 112 8.11 -7.13 13.48
C SER A 112 9.30 -8.07 13.60
N TYR A 113 9.31 -8.89 14.67
CA TYR A 113 10.34 -9.91 14.84
C TYR A 113 10.41 -10.87 13.65
N GLU A 114 9.29 -11.23 13.07
CA GLU A 114 9.18 -12.14 11.92
C GLU A 114 9.81 -11.59 10.64
N LEU A 115 9.94 -10.27 10.54
CA LEU A 115 10.56 -9.59 9.40
C LEU A 115 12.09 -9.49 9.53
N THR A 116 12.63 -9.69 10.73
CA THR A 116 14.07 -9.54 10.99
C THR A 116 14.89 -10.51 10.15
N GLY A 117 15.78 -9.97 9.30
CA GLY A 117 16.65 -10.74 8.42
C GLY A 117 16.02 -11.15 7.09
N THR A 118 14.78 -10.75 6.81
CA THR A 118 14.14 -11.03 5.51
C THR A 118 14.56 -10.04 4.43
N GLY A 119 15.14 -8.91 4.81
CA GLY A 119 15.55 -7.86 3.87
C GLY A 119 14.38 -7.32 3.07
N TYR A 120 14.58 -7.16 1.76
CA TYR A 120 13.53 -6.73 0.83
C TYR A 120 12.64 -7.86 0.32
N ASN A 121 12.78 -9.08 0.83
CA ASN A 121 12.01 -10.23 0.35
C ASN A 121 10.60 -10.32 0.97
N ARG A 122 10.35 -9.58 2.05
CA ARG A 122 9.06 -9.58 2.74
C ARG A 122 8.68 -8.18 3.21
N ALA A 123 7.39 -7.89 3.17
CA ALA A 123 6.78 -6.71 3.77
C ALA A 123 5.39 -7.08 4.30
N ASP A 124 4.97 -6.47 5.41
CA ASP A 124 3.67 -6.72 6.02
C ASP A 124 2.83 -5.43 5.97
N ILE A 125 1.64 -5.52 5.35
CA ILE A 125 0.71 -4.40 5.22
C ILE A 125 -0.30 -4.40 6.38
N CYS A 126 -0.54 -3.23 6.97
CA CYS A 126 -1.51 -3.09 8.04
C CYS A 126 -2.94 -3.10 7.48
N VAL A 127 -3.77 -4.05 7.94
CA VAL A 127 -5.20 -4.13 7.65
C VAL A 127 -6.00 -3.92 8.93
N ARG A 128 -7.32 -3.72 8.83
CA ARG A 128 -8.16 -3.33 9.97
C ARG A 128 -8.40 -4.46 10.96
N SER A 129 -8.60 -5.69 10.47
CA SER A 129 -9.02 -6.81 11.30
C SER A 129 -8.43 -8.14 10.83
N GLU A 130 -8.60 -9.17 11.66
CA GLU A 130 -8.25 -10.54 11.31
C GLU A 130 -8.94 -11.00 10.03
N ILE A 131 -10.21 -10.67 9.85
CA ILE A 131 -10.96 -11.03 8.63
C ILE A 131 -10.35 -10.39 7.39
N ASP A 132 -9.98 -9.11 7.48
CA ASP A 132 -9.32 -8.39 6.38
C ASP A 132 -7.93 -8.97 6.06
N SER A 133 -7.28 -9.63 7.03
CA SER A 133 -5.96 -10.24 6.83
C SER A 133 -5.98 -11.50 5.97
N TYR A 134 -7.14 -12.08 5.72
CA TYR A 134 -7.28 -13.25 4.83
C TYR A 134 -7.47 -12.89 3.35
N ASP A 135 -7.55 -11.60 3.00
CA ASP A 135 -7.66 -11.17 1.60
C ASP A 135 -6.41 -11.58 0.81
N ILE A 136 -6.63 -12.31 -0.30
CA ILE A 136 -5.55 -12.76 -1.18
C ILE A 136 -4.73 -11.61 -1.76
N ASN A 137 -5.31 -10.43 -1.93
CA ASN A 137 -4.62 -9.28 -2.51
C ASN A 137 -3.55 -8.69 -1.59
N VAL A 138 -3.65 -8.95 -0.28
CA VAL A 138 -2.64 -8.57 0.73
C VAL A 138 -1.77 -9.74 1.19
N ASN A 139 -1.94 -10.93 0.59
CA ASN A 139 -1.16 -12.14 0.87
C ASN A 139 -0.71 -12.79 -0.43
N ARG A 140 0.26 -12.19 -1.09
CA ARG A 140 0.75 -12.65 -2.40
C ARG A 140 2.15 -12.15 -2.69
N PHE A 141 2.75 -12.65 -3.76
CA PHE A 141 3.97 -12.04 -4.31
C PHE A 141 3.63 -10.74 -5.03
N VAL A 142 4.42 -9.71 -4.75
CA VAL A 142 4.25 -8.36 -5.30
C VAL A 142 5.58 -7.78 -5.76
N THR A 143 5.47 -6.69 -6.51
CA THR A 143 6.57 -5.78 -6.81
C THR A 143 6.56 -4.63 -5.81
N LEU A 144 7.66 -4.42 -5.08
CA LEU A 144 7.80 -3.33 -4.13
C LEU A 144 8.72 -2.27 -4.71
N VAL A 145 8.28 -1.02 -4.73
CA VAL A 145 9.03 0.11 -5.26
C VAL A 145 9.22 1.16 -4.18
N LEU A 146 10.47 1.42 -3.78
CA LEU A 146 10.81 2.56 -2.92
C LEU A 146 10.79 3.84 -3.76
N VAL A 147 9.96 4.80 -3.36
CA VAL A 147 9.72 6.04 -4.09
C VAL A 147 10.63 7.17 -3.58
#